data_e68112b5b1ebb7762454b8bc440843b5
#
_entry.id   e68112b5b1ebb7762454b8bc440843b5
#
_cell.length_a   1.000
_cell.length_b   1.000
_cell.length_c   1.000
_cell.angle_alpha   90.00
_cell.angle_beta   90.00
_cell.angle_gamma   90.00
#
_symmetry.space_group_name_H-M   'P 1'
#
loop_
_entity.id
_entity.type
_entity.pdbx_description
1 polymer ?
#
loop_
_entity_poly.entity_id
_entity_poly.type
_entity_poly.pdbx_seq_one_letter_code
_entity_poly.pdbx_strand_id
1 'polypeptide(L)'
;MSKRSSKTVRPALSETEVAARVEALLAKMSLEEKIGQLNQIGGLPFFPGQKPEEVIRKGGAGSVLWLNDTRKFNELQKIAVEESPSKIPLLFALDVIHGYRTIFPVPLALASSWDPSVAERAQAVAASEARAAGLHWTFGPMLDI
;
A
#
# COMPACT_ATOMS: atom_id res chain seq x y z
N MET A 1 29.57 -13.63 -15.30
CA MET A 1 28.22 -13.59 -15.89
C MET A 1 27.27 -14.27 -14.94
N SER A 2 26.53 -13.50 -14.13
CA SER A 2 25.53 -14.02 -13.17
C SER A 2 24.24 -14.32 -13.90
N LYS A 3 23.76 -15.56 -13.86
CA LYS A 3 22.46 -15.96 -14.40
C LYS A 3 21.37 -15.31 -13.57
N ARG A 4 20.68 -14.30 -14.11
CA ARG A 4 19.41 -13.80 -13.54
C ARG A 4 18.41 -14.97 -13.55
N SER A 5 18.08 -15.45 -12.37
CA SER A 5 16.95 -16.36 -12.18
C SER A 5 15.68 -15.68 -12.67
N SER A 6 15.05 -16.21 -13.70
CA SER A 6 13.73 -15.76 -14.15
C SER A 6 12.74 -16.11 -13.06
N LYS A 7 12.35 -15.12 -12.24
CA LYS A 7 11.20 -15.26 -11.34
C LYS A 7 9.98 -15.51 -12.21
N THR A 8 9.44 -16.69 -12.17
CA THR A 8 8.16 -17.02 -12.80
C THR A 8 7.09 -16.12 -12.21
N VAL A 9 6.60 -15.17 -13.00
CA VAL A 9 5.48 -14.32 -12.62
C VAL A 9 4.27 -15.23 -12.49
N ARG A 10 3.68 -15.33 -11.29
CA ARG A 10 2.45 -16.08 -11.11
C ARG A 10 1.36 -15.44 -11.97
N PRO A 11 0.54 -16.20 -12.71
CA PRO A 11 -0.57 -15.63 -13.45
C PRO A 11 -1.52 -14.91 -12.48
N ALA A 12 -2.13 -13.82 -12.95
CA ALA A 12 -3.15 -13.12 -12.19
C ALA A 12 -4.34 -14.07 -11.93
N LEU A 13 -4.90 -13.97 -10.73
CA LEU A 13 -6.13 -14.73 -10.40
C LEU A 13 -7.30 -14.17 -11.19
N SER A 14 -8.22 -15.05 -11.58
CA SER A 14 -9.50 -14.65 -12.14
C SER A 14 -10.37 -13.96 -11.07
N GLU A 15 -11.31 -13.13 -11.48
CA GLU A 15 -12.25 -12.47 -10.56
C GLU A 15 -13.01 -13.47 -9.68
N THR A 16 -13.42 -14.61 -10.26
CA THR A 16 -14.09 -15.68 -9.52
C THR A 16 -13.21 -16.30 -8.44
N GLU A 17 -11.92 -16.52 -8.74
CA GLU A 17 -10.97 -17.02 -7.75
C GLU A 17 -10.71 -15.99 -6.64
N VAL A 18 -10.65 -14.71 -6.99
CA VAL A 18 -10.52 -13.62 -6.00
C VAL A 18 -11.74 -13.61 -5.09
N ALA A 19 -12.96 -13.58 -5.66
CA ALA A 19 -14.21 -13.59 -4.89
C ALA A 19 -14.28 -14.79 -3.93
N ALA A 20 -14.02 -16.01 -4.43
CA ALA A 20 -14.04 -17.20 -3.60
C ALA A 20 -13.04 -17.14 -2.42
N ARG A 21 -11.84 -16.59 -2.64
CA ARG A 21 -10.85 -16.40 -1.56
C ARG A 21 -11.27 -15.35 -0.54
N VAL A 22 -11.88 -14.26 -1.00
CA VAL A 22 -12.41 -13.20 -0.13
C VAL A 22 -13.50 -13.77 0.78
N GLU A 23 -14.48 -14.47 0.21
CA GLU A 23 -15.56 -15.09 0.99
C GLU A 23 -15.02 -16.11 2.00
N ALA A 24 -14.04 -16.93 1.61
CA ALA A 24 -13.42 -17.89 2.52
C ALA A 24 -12.64 -17.24 3.68
N LEU A 25 -12.08 -16.04 3.48
CA LEU A 25 -11.45 -15.25 4.54
C LEU A 25 -12.52 -14.63 5.44
N LEU A 26 -13.50 -13.95 4.86
CA LEU A 26 -14.58 -13.28 5.59
C LEU A 26 -15.36 -14.25 6.49
N ALA A 27 -15.57 -15.49 6.04
CA ALA A 27 -16.26 -16.52 6.81
C ALA A 27 -15.52 -16.93 8.10
N LYS A 28 -14.21 -16.72 8.16
CA LYS A 28 -13.35 -17.07 9.31
C LYS A 28 -13.10 -15.93 10.27
N MET A 29 -13.36 -14.68 9.84
CA MET A 29 -13.05 -13.48 10.59
C MET A 29 -14.15 -13.14 11.59
N SER A 30 -13.75 -12.71 12.78
CA SER A 30 -14.65 -12.07 13.74
C SER A 30 -15.13 -10.69 13.23
N LEU A 31 -16.13 -10.11 13.89
CA LEU A 31 -16.58 -8.77 13.56
C LEU A 31 -15.48 -7.73 13.79
N GLU A 32 -14.73 -7.87 14.88
CA GLU A 32 -13.61 -6.98 15.23
C GLU A 32 -12.51 -7.04 14.18
N GLU A 33 -12.17 -8.23 13.69
CA GLU A 33 -11.18 -8.39 12.62
C GLU A 33 -11.64 -7.78 11.30
N LYS A 34 -12.92 -7.92 10.95
CA LYS A 34 -13.53 -7.26 9.77
C LYS A 34 -13.45 -5.75 9.87
N ILE A 35 -13.80 -5.19 11.05
CA ILE A 35 -13.68 -3.75 11.30
C ILE A 35 -12.21 -3.31 11.23
N GLY A 36 -11.29 -4.11 11.79
CA GLY A 36 -9.86 -3.85 11.73
C GLY A 36 -9.34 -3.75 10.29
N GLN A 37 -9.82 -4.59 9.36
CA GLN A 37 -9.42 -4.51 7.96
C GLN A 37 -9.84 -3.19 7.27
N LEU A 38 -10.88 -2.53 7.76
CA LEU A 38 -11.34 -1.22 7.27
C LEU A 38 -10.57 -0.06 7.90
N ASN A 39 -9.81 -0.31 8.97
CA ASN A 39 -9.07 0.72 9.69
C ASN A 39 -7.71 0.97 9.04
N GLN A 40 -7.43 2.25 8.75
CA GLN A 40 -6.13 2.74 8.33
C GLN A 40 -5.48 3.50 9.48
N ILE A 41 -4.28 3.10 9.90
CA ILE A 41 -3.54 3.74 10.98
C ILE A 41 -2.36 4.55 10.43
N GLY A 42 -1.93 5.56 11.21
CA GLY A 42 -0.74 6.34 10.89
C GLY A 42 0.55 5.58 11.20
N GLY A 43 1.50 5.61 10.27
CA GLY A 43 2.84 5.04 10.46
C GLY A 43 3.85 6.00 11.10
N LEU A 44 3.50 7.28 11.24
CA LEU A 44 4.33 8.32 11.84
C LEU A 44 3.91 8.60 13.29
N PRO A 45 4.82 9.13 14.12
CA PRO A 45 4.55 9.43 15.53
C PRO A 45 3.61 10.62 15.76
N PHE A 46 2.85 11.05 14.74
CA PHE A 46 1.86 12.13 14.85
C PHE A 46 0.61 11.75 15.66
N PHE A 47 0.42 10.47 15.95
CA PHE A 47 -0.68 9.98 16.77
C PHE A 47 -0.12 9.50 18.12
N PRO A 48 -0.05 10.40 19.13
CA PRO A 48 0.48 10.03 20.46
C PRO A 48 -0.32 8.87 21.04
N GLY A 49 0.40 7.84 21.50
CA GLY A 49 -0.22 6.67 22.16
C GLY A 49 -0.59 5.51 21.24
N GLN A 50 -0.57 5.63 19.93
CA GLN A 50 -0.69 4.48 19.04
C GLN A 50 0.68 3.83 18.79
N LYS A 51 0.77 2.54 19.09
CA LYS A 51 1.89 1.69 18.67
C LYS A 51 1.39 0.82 17.52
N PRO A 52 1.79 1.10 16.27
CA PRO A 52 1.32 0.35 15.11
C PRO A 52 1.44 -1.16 15.29
N GLU A 53 2.53 -1.61 15.87
CA GLU A 53 2.82 -3.03 16.11
C GLU A 53 1.75 -3.70 17.00
N GLU A 54 1.31 -3.02 18.04
CA GLU A 54 0.29 -3.55 18.96
C GLU A 54 -1.09 -3.61 18.31
N VAL A 55 -1.45 -2.57 17.54
CA VAL A 55 -2.72 -2.51 16.81
C VAL A 55 -2.79 -3.62 15.76
N ILE A 56 -1.71 -3.78 14.97
CA ILE A 56 -1.62 -4.80 13.92
C ILE A 56 -1.66 -6.21 14.53
N ARG A 57 -0.91 -6.45 15.61
CA ARG A 57 -0.89 -7.74 16.31
C ARG A 57 -2.27 -8.18 16.79
N LYS A 58 -3.14 -7.22 17.14
CA LYS A 58 -4.53 -7.48 17.55
C LYS A 58 -5.50 -7.60 16.37
N GLY A 59 -5.04 -7.45 15.13
CA GLY A 59 -5.90 -7.43 13.94
C GLY A 59 -6.68 -6.14 13.75
N GLY A 60 -6.27 -5.05 14.40
CA GLY A 60 -6.99 -3.77 14.43
C GLY A 60 -6.66 -2.82 13.26
N ALA A 61 -5.91 -3.26 12.24
CA ALA A 61 -5.60 -2.45 11.08
C ALA A 61 -5.41 -3.31 9.83
N GLY A 62 -5.93 -2.85 8.69
CA GLY A 62 -5.72 -3.43 7.36
C GLY A 62 -4.73 -2.62 6.51
N SER A 63 -4.48 -1.37 6.88
CA SER A 63 -3.55 -0.50 6.15
C SER A 63 -2.82 0.48 7.05
N VAL A 64 -1.67 0.96 6.55
CA VAL A 64 -0.81 1.95 7.23
C VAL A 64 -0.52 3.08 6.27
N LEU A 65 -0.79 4.30 6.70
CA LEU A 65 -0.53 5.54 5.97
C LEU A 65 0.68 6.28 6.54
N TRP A 66 1.38 7.02 5.71
CA TRP A 66 2.50 7.89 6.07
C TRP A 66 3.67 7.16 6.75
N LEU A 67 3.98 5.98 6.28
CA LEU A 67 5.22 5.31 6.58
C LEU A 67 6.08 5.27 5.30
N ASN A 68 7.36 5.61 5.42
CA ASN A 68 8.30 5.62 4.30
C ASN A 68 9.65 5.02 4.71
N ASP A 69 9.60 3.82 5.27
CA ASP A 69 10.76 3.03 5.65
C ASP A 69 10.53 1.56 5.29
N THR A 70 11.28 1.07 4.31
CA THR A 70 11.17 -0.31 3.81
C THR A 70 11.46 -1.36 4.87
N ARG A 71 12.35 -1.09 5.83
CA ARG A 71 12.62 -2.02 6.94
C ARG A 71 11.40 -2.11 7.84
N LYS A 72 10.80 -0.96 8.16
CA LYS A 72 9.60 -0.91 8.98
C LYS A 72 8.40 -1.54 8.28
N PHE A 73 8.27 -1.38 6.95
CA PHE A 73 7.26 -2.12 6.18
C PHE A 73 7.40 -3.64 6.39
N ASN A 74 8.61 -4.16 6.26
CA ASN A 74 8.85 -5.60 6.41
C ASN A 74 8.58 -6.08 7.86
N GLU A 75 8.94 -5.28 8.86
CA GLU A 75 8.66 -5.57 10.27
C GLU A 75 7.15 -5.65 10.53
N LEU A 76 6.39 -4.62 10.14
CA LEU A 76 4.94 -4.58 10.34
C LEU A 76 4.22 -5.66 9.51
N GLN A 77 4.70 -5.93 8.30
CA GLN A 77 4.17 -7.01 7.47
C GLN A 77 4.37 -8.38 8.11
N LYS A 78 5.55 -8.60 8.72
CA LYS A 78 5.82 -9.84 9.45
C LYS A 78 4.85 -10.01 10.62
N ILE A 79 4.62 -8.96 11.42
CA ILE A 79 3.64 -8.99 12.51
C ILE A 79 2.25 -9.32 11.97
N ALA A 80 1.84 -8.70 10.86
CA ALA A 80 0.53 -8.94 10.26
C ALA A 80 0.33 -10.40 9.84
N VAL A 81 1.31 -11.02 9.18
CA VAL A 81 1.16 -12.38 8.63
C VAL A 81 1.50 -13.50 9.60
N GLU A 82 2.30 -13.23 10.63
CA GLU A 82 2.74 -14.25 11.58
C GLU A 82 2.00 -14.18 12.93
N GLU A 83 1.69 -12.96 13.40
CA GLU A 83 1.23 -12.73 14.78
C GLU A 83 -0.24 -12.28 14.86
N SER A 84 -0.81 -11.64 13.80
CA SER A 84 -2.22 -11.23 13.83
C SER A 84 -3.17 -12.42 13.69
N PRO A 85 -4.42 -12.33 14.21
CA PRO A 85 -5.37 -13.44 14.15
C PRO A 85 -5.72 -13.87 12.72
N SER A 86 -6.04 -12.91 11.84
CA SER A 86 -6.46 -13.16 10.46
C SER A 86 -5.31 -13.45 9.50
N LYS A 87 -4.06 -13.12 9.88
CA LYS A 87 -2.82 -13.30 9.06
C LYS A 87 -2.90 -12.69 7.67
N ILE A 88 -3.69 -11.62 7.53
CA ILE A 88 -3.83 -10.89 6.27
C ILE A 88 -2.71 -9.85 6.17
N PRO A 89 -2.01 -9.78 5.00
CA PRO A 89 -0.99 -8.77 4.78
C PRO A 89 -1.57 -7.34 4.80
N LEU A 90 -0.77 -6.37 5.27
CA LEU A 90 -1.12 -4.96 5.27
C LEU A 90 -0.98 -4.32 3.88
N LEU A 91 -1.81 -3.32 3.62
CA LEU A 91 -1.57 -2.34 2.58
C LEU A 91 -0.78 -1.16 3.16
N PHE A 92 0.26 -0.72 2.46
CA PHE A 92 0.98 0.51 2.78
C PHE A 92 0.61 1.60 1.81
N ALA A 93 0.26 2.77 2.33
CA ALA A 93 -0.25 3.90 1.59
C ALA A 93 0.59 5.15 1.82
N LEU A 94 0.68 6.01 0.80
CA LEU A 94 1.34 7.31 0.88
C LEU A 94 0.74 8.27 -0.15
N ASP A 95 0.81 9.57 0.13
CA ASP A 95 0.42 10.64 -0.78
C ASP A 95 1.51 10.85 -1.84
N VAL A 96 1.55 9.99 -2.85
CA VAL A 96 2.49 10.10 -3.97
C VAL A 96 1.85 10.97 -5.07
N ILE A 97 1.75 12.26 -4.81
CA ILE A 97 0.96 13.21 -5.61
C ILE A 97 1.72 13.65 -6.88
N HIS A 98 2.99 14.02 -6.73
CA HIS A 98 3.82 14.51 -7.83
C HIS A 98 5.24 13.93 -7.82
N GLY A 99 5.35 12.65 -7.53
CA GLY A 99 6.61 11.92 -7.47
C GLY A 99 6.83 11.22 -6.13
N TYR A 100 7.77 10.29 -6.11
CA TYR A 100 8.19 9.57 -4.90
C TYR A 100 9.66 9.84 -4.57
N ARG A 101 10.60 9.28 -5.31
CA ARG A 101 12.03 9.61 -5.24
C ARG A 101 12.40 10.67 -6.27
N THR A 102 11.92 10.49 -7.50
CA THR A 102 11.94 11.52 -8.52
C THR A 102 10.77 12.46 -8.30
N ILE A 103 11.06 13.72 -8.02
CA ILE A 103 10.05 14.75 -7.79
C ILE A 103 9.75 15.46 -9.09
N PHE A 104 8.48 15.49 -9.44
CA PHE A 104 7.94 16.19 -10.61
C PHE A 104 7.28 17.51 -10.20
N PRO A 105 6.99 18.40 -11.15
CA PRO A 105 6.18 19.59 -10.87
C PRO A 105 4.84 19.23 -10.24
N VAL A 106 4.30 20.12 -9.42
CA VAL A 106 2.97 19.97 -8.81
C VAL A 106 1.88 19.79 -9.90
N PRO A 107 0.72 19.18 -9.59
CA PRO A 107 -0.32 18.88 -10.58
C PRO A 107 -0.74 20.07 -11.45
N LEU A 108 -0.88 21.26 -10.85
CA LEU A 108 -1.19 22.49 -11.58
C LEU A 108 -0.12 22.85 -12.64
N ALA A 109 1.15 22.66 -12.30
CA ALA A 109 2.25 22.94 -13.23
C ALA A 109 2.35 21.86 -14.33
N LEU A 110 2.03 20.59 -14.02
CA LEU A 110 1.89 19.54 -15.04
C LEU A 110 0.73 19.85 -16.00
N ALA A 111 -0.42 20.29 -15.46
CA ALA A 111 -1.59 20.66 -16.24
C ALA A 111 -1.32 21.85 -17.18
N SER A 112 -0.47 22.81 -16.77
CA SER A 112 -0.11 23.96 -17.61
C SER A 112 0.68 23.62 -18.86
N SER A 113 1.19 22.39 -18.98
CA SER A 113 1.84 21.90 -20.20
C SER A 113 0.86 21.65 -21.34
N TRP A 114 -0.43 21.51 -21.05
CA TRP A 114 -1.49 21.10 -22.00
C TRP A 114 -1.19 19.77 -22.72
N ASP A 115 -0.26 18.98 -22.17
CA ASP A 115 0.11 17.66 -22.68
C ASP A 115 -0.16 16.58 -21.61
N PRO A 116 -1.27 15.85 -21.69
CA PRO A 116 -1.61 14.78 -20.73
C PRO A 116 -0.54 13.70 -20.62
N SER A 117 0.25 13.48 -21.69
CA SER A 117 1.30 12.46 -21.69
C SER A 117 2.45 12.79 -20.73
N VAL A 118 2.64 14.07 -20.41
CA VAL A 118 3.63 14.50 -19.39
C VAL A 118 3.20 14.03 -18.01
N ALA A 119 1.93 14.21 -17.67
CA ALA A 119 1.37 13.76 -16.40
C ALA A 119 1.40 12.22 -16.30
N GLU A 120 1.01 11.52 -17.37
CA GLU A 120 1.05 10.05 -17.42
C GLU A 120 2.47 9.52 -17.15
N ARG A 121 3.48 10.04 -17.84
CA ARG A 121 4.89 9.62 -17.64
C ARG A 121 5.37 9.91 -16.23
N ALA A 122 5.05 11.07 -15.67
CA ALA A 122 5.41 11.44 -14.31
C ALA A 122 4.82 10.46 -13.29
N GLN A 123 3.54 10.14 -13.42
CA GLN A 123 2.86 9.20 -12.52
C GLN A 123 3.33 7.75 -12.72
N ALA A 124 3.66 7.34 -13.93
CA ALA A 124 4.22 6.01 -14.19
C ALA A 124 5.59 5.82 -13.49
N VAL A 125 6.46 6.83 -13.52
CA VAL A 125 7.74 6.79 -12.78
C VAL A 125 7.48 6.77 -11.29
N ALA A 126 6.63 7.66 -10.78
CA ALA A 126 6.28 7.74 -9.36
C ALA A 126 5.73 6.40 -8.83
N ALA A 127 4.80 5.78 -9.56
CA ALA A 127 4.20 4.49 -9.22
C ALA A 127 5.24 3.36 -9.22
N SER A 128 6.13 3.34 -10.20
CA SER A 128 7.21 2.35 -10.29
C SER A 128 8.16 2.43 -9.09
N GLU A 129 8.58 3.65 -8.74
CA GLU A 129 9.47 3.89 -7.61
C GLU A 129 8.79 3.56 -6.27
N ALA A 130 7.55 4.00 -6.08
CA ALA A 130 6.76 3.72 -4.89
C ALA A 130 6.54 2.21 -4.69
N ARG A 131 6.18 1.50 -5.78
CA ARG A 131 6.00 0.05 -5.75
C ARG A 131 7.30 -0.69 -5.41
N ALA A 132 8.42 -0.25 -5.95
CA ALA A 132 9.72 -0.83 -5.65
C ALA A 132 10.14 -0.63 -4.19
N ALA A 133 9.67 0.44 -3.54
CA ALA A 133 9.89 0.70 -2.12
C ALA A 133 8.96 -0.08 -1.19
N GLY A 134 7.89 -0.71 -1.70
CA GLY A 134 6.94 -1.51 -0.93
C GLY A 134 5.58 -0.86 -0.70
N LEU A 135 5.30 0.26 -1.34
CA LEU A 135 3.98 0.90 -1.30
C LEU A 135 3.00 0.17 -2.24
N HIS A 136 1.74 0.09 -1.83
CA HIS A 136 0.67 -0.60 -2.53
C HIS A 136 -0.45 0.34 -2.99
N TRP A 137 -0.60 1.48 -2.34
CA TRP A 137 -1.71 2.40 -2.49
C TRP A 137 -1.21 3.84 -2.44
N THR A 138 -1.65 4.65 -3.40
CA THR A 138 -1.37 6.09 -3.42
C THR A 138 -2.67 6.89 -3.41
N PHE A 139 -2.67 8.02 -2.73
CA PHE A 139 -3.73 9.02 -2.74
C PHE A 139 -3.41 10.13 -3.76
N GLY A 140 -3.03 9.74 -4.95
CA GLY A 140 -2.77 10.60 -6.09
C GLY A 140 -3.33 10.01 -7.38
N PRO A 141 -3.49 10.82 -8.44
CA PRO A 141 -3.32 12.27 -8.50
C PRO A 141 -4.43 13.03 -7.75
N MET A 142 -4.16 14.30 -7.38
CA MET A 142 -5.18 15.20 -6.87
C MET A 142 -6.08 15.68 -8.01
N LEU A 143 -7.37 15.68 -7.75
CA LEU A 143 -8.42 16.08 -8.69
C LEU A 143 -9.30 17.19 -8.09
N ASP A 144 -8.69 18.05 -7.32
CA ASP A 144 -9.37 19.19 -6.67
C ASP A 144 -9.86 20.17 -7.74
N ILE A 145 -11.18 20.26 -7.92
CA ILE A 145 -11.85 21.12 -8.89
C ILE A 145 -12.62 22.21 -8.15
#